data_ffb48a292c084fbd61ae72bd338766a9
#
_entry.id   ffb48a292c084fbd61ae72bd338766a9
#
_cell.length_a   1.000
_cell.length_b   1.000
_cell.length_c   1.000
_cell.angle_alpha   90.00
_cell.angle_beta   90.00
_cell.angle_gamma   90.00
#
_symmetry.space_group_name_H-M   'P 1'
#
loop_
_entity.id
_entity.type
_entity.pdbx_description
1 polymer ?
#
loop_
_entity_poly.entity_id
_entity_poly.type
_entity_poly.pdbx_seq_one_letter_code
_entity_poly.pdbx_strand_id
1 'polypeptide(L)'
;MNVWRYQTHERVEVSAPIEQVYAVAADPEIVPSYALEVARIEPVKRLSPHLVLVRSHLKIAGFIVARLYRYHYHPPTHYSGVQEDGKLLRGYFSFSFQMRDGRTIVSHTEGIMSAIPCLASVAGFIYYRILSRGGLAEELDRLKHLVEHEHCSVDATCSTRT
;
A
#
# COMPACT_ATOMS: atom_id res chain seq x y z
N MET A 1 2.67 -11.65 -24.21
CA MET A 1 2.90 -10.18 -24.36
C MET A 1 3.90 -9.77 -23.29
N ASN A 2 5.08 -9.29 -23.66
CA ASN A 2 6.09 -8.86 -22.68
C ASN A 2 5.62 -7.57 -22.00
N VAL A 3 5.62 -7.58 -20.65
CA VAL A 3 5.29 -6.41 -19.83
C VAL A 3 6.57 -5.91 -19.19
N TRP A 4 6.92 -4.69 -19.49
CA TRP A 4 8.06 -3.99 -18.89
C TRP A 4 7.64 -3.36 -17.56
N ARG A 5 8.51 -3.42 -16.54
CA ARG A 5 8.23 -2.93 -15.20
C ARG A 5 9.37 -2.05 -14.69
N TYR A 6 8.99 -0.98 -14.04
CA TYR A 6 9.84 -0.25 -13.10
C TYR A 6 9.25 -0.45 -11.71
N GLN A 7 10.07 -0.74 -10.72
CA GLN A 7 9.60 -0.97 -9.35
C GLN A 7 10.59 -0.46 -8.32
N THR A 8 10.05 -0.08 -7.18
CA THR A 8 10.76 0.21 -5.93
C THR A 8 10.30 -0.78 -4.87
N HIS A 9 11.16 -1.07 -3.92
CA HIS A 9 10.89 -2.03 -2.85
C HIS A 9 11.51 -1.55 -1.56
N GLU A 10 10.73 -1.60 -0.47
CA GLU A 10 11.16 -1.30 0.88
C GLU A 10 10.58 -2.30 1.86
N ARG A 11 11.18 -2.39 3.04
CA ARG A 11 10.65 -3.22 4.12
C ARG A 11 10.91 -2.58 5.48
N VAL A 12 10.02 -2.90 6.43
CA VAL A 12 10.11 -2.48 7.82
C VAL A 12 9.73 -3.64 8.74
N GLU A 13 10.28 -3.63 9.94
CA GLU A 13 9.91 -4.54 11.02
C GLU A 13 9.00 -3.81 12.00
N VAL A 14 7.82 -4.40 12.29
CA VAL A 14 6.76 -3.86 13.15
C VAL A 14 6.60 -4.76 14.36
N SER A 15 6.62 -4.19 15.56
CA SER A 15 6.49 -4.92 16.83
C SER A 15 5.01 -5.18 17.18
N ALA A 16 4.32 -5.93 16.31
CA ALA A 16 2.91 -6.30 16.46
C ALA A 16 2.61 -7.62 15.74
N PRO A 17 1.52 -8.34 16.11
CA PRO A 17 1.05 -9.53 15.42
C PRO A 17 0.68 -9.26 13.96
N ILE A 18 0.88 -10.25 13.09
CA ILE A 18 0.65 -10.12 11.64
C ILE A 18 -0.79 -9.75 11.30
N GLU A 19 -1.76 -10.27 12.05
CA GLU A 19 -3.19 -9.99 11.85
C GLU A 19 -3.52 -8.52 12.09
N GLN A 20 -2.91 -7.93 13.12
CA GLN A 20 -3.09 -6.53 13.46
C GLN A 20 -2.43 -5.62 12.41
N VAL A 21 -1.18 -5.92 12.05
CA VAL A 21 -0.46 -5.14 11.02
C VAL A 21 -1.20 -5.18 9.69
N TYR A 22 -1.67 -6.37 9.29
CA TYR A 22 -2.46 -6.55 8.09
C TYR A 22 -3.77 -5.77 8.13
N ALA A 23 -4.51 -5.84 9.24
CA ALA A 23 -5.79 -5.15 9.39
C ALA A 23 -5.65 -3.64 9.20
N VAL A 24 -4.62 -3.03 9.80
CA VAL A 24 -4.32 -1.60 9.64
C VAL A 24 -3.86 -1.27 8.21
N ALA A 25 -2.93 -2.06 7.67
CA ALA A 25 -2.36 -1.80 6.36
C ALA A 25 -3.36 -1.97 5.20
N ALA A 26 -4.32 -2.89 5.33
CA ALA A 26 -5.29 -3.20 4.27
C ALA A 26 -6.63 -2.47 4.42
N ASP A 27 -6.81 -1.64 5.45
CA ASP A 27 -8.03 -0.88 5.69
C ASP A 27 -8.07 0.36 4.78
N PRO A 28 -9.05 0.46 3.85
CA PRO A 28 -9.17 1.60 2.94
C PRO A 28 -9.38 2.94 3.64
N GLU A 29 -9.90 2.95 4.86
CA GLU A 29 -10.11 4.17 5.65
C GLU A 29 -8.81 4.65 6.33
N ILE A 30 -7.92 3.71 6.66
CA ILE A 30 -6.63 3.98 7.32
C ILE A 30 -5.52 4.29 6.31
N VAL A 31 -5.52 3.67 5.13
CA VAL A 31 -4.48 3.85 4.09
C VAL A 31 -4.08 5.32 3.88
N PRO A 32 -5.00 6.30 3.78
CA PRO A 32 -4.63 7.70 3.60
C PRO A 32 -3.82 8.32 4.75
N SER A 33 -3.80 7.69 5.92
CA SER A 33 -3.06 8.17 7.10
C SER A 33 -1.57 7.87 7.01
N TYR A 34 -1.18 6.80 6.31
CA TYR A 34 0.21 6.42 6.15
C TYR A 34 0.72 6.56 4.70
N ALA A 35 -0.09 6.26 3.68
CA ALA A 35 0.23 6.40 2.27
C ALA A 35 -0.07 7.83 1.80
N LEU A 36 0.95 8.70 1.83
CA LEU A 36 0.79 10.14 1.58
C LEU A 36 0.23 10.50 0.19
N GLU A 37 0.47 9.63 -0.77
CA GLU A 37 0.00 9.79 -2.14
C GLU A 37 -1.47 9.44 -2.30
N VAL A 38 -2.06 8.76 -1.32
CA VAL A 38 -3.48 8.39 -1.33
C VAL A 38 -4.27 9.43 -0.56
N ALA A 39 -5.23 10.08 -1.24
CA ALA A 39 -6.15 11.01 -0.59
C ALA A 39 -7.38 10.28 -0.03
N ARG A 40 -7.88 9.28 -0.77
CA ARG A 40 -9.09 8.53 -0.43
C ARG A 40 -9.18 7.26 -1.26
N ILE A 41 -9.79 6.21 -0.70
CA ILE A 41 -10.13 4.96 -1.38
C ILE A 41 -11.65 4.74 -1.25
N GLU A 42 -12.32 4.48 -2.36
CA GLU A 42 -13.75 4.20 -2.42
C GLU A 42 -13.97 2.81 -3.01
N PRO A 43 -14.63 1.88 -2.29
CA PRO A 43 -15.03 0.62 -2.87
C PRO A 43 -16.08 0.86 -3.96
N VAL A 44 -15.84 0.31 -5.16
CA VAL A 44 -16.77 0.42 -6.30
C VAL A 44 -17.61 -0.84 -6.42
N LYS A 45 -16.95 -2.01 -6.37
CA LYS A 45 -17.63 -3.30 -6.53
C LYS A 45 -16.80 -4.42 -5.92
N ARG A 46 -17.42 -5.26 -5.10
CA ARG A 46 -16.82 -6.53 -4.67
C ARG A 46 -17.07 -7.58 -5.75
N LEU A 47 -16.00 -8.13 -6.29
CA LEU A 47 -16.04 -9.15 -7.35
C LEU A 47 -16.00 -10.58 -6.76
N SER A 48 -15.31 -10.74 -5.61
CA SER A 48 -15.27 -11.97 -4.81
C SER A 48 -14.89 -11.63 -3.36
N PRO A 49 -14.85 -12.60 -2.42
CA PRO A 49 -14.38 -12.37 -1.05
C PRO A 49 -12.97 -11.76 -0.97
N HIS A 50 -12.12 -12.07 -1.97
CA HIS A 50 -10.72 -11.64 -2.01
C HIS A 50 -10.42 -10.62 -3.12
N LEU A 51 -11.44 -10.13 -3.84
CA LEU A 51 -11.25 -9.28 -5.01
C LEU A 51 -12.24 -8.12 -5.00
N VAL A 52 -11.70 -6.90 -4.92
CA VAL A 52 -12.51 -5.66 -4.86
C VAL A 52 -12.02 -4.68 -5.92
N LEU A 53 -12.96 -4.11 -6.66
CA LEU A 53 -12.70 -2.96 -7.53
C LEU A 53 -12.86 -1.69 -6.70
N VAL A 54 -11.83 -0.86 -6.66
CA VAL A 54 -11.81 0.37 -5.88
C VAL A 54 -11.45 1.57 -6.76
N ARG A 55 -11.93 2.74 -6.38
CA ARG A 55 -11.49 4.02 -6.93
C ARG A 55 -10.55 4.68 -5.94
N SER A 56 -9.27 4.74 -6.29
CA SER A 56 -8.26 5.43 -5.49
C SER A 56 -8.06 6.85 -6.01
N HIS A 57 -8.14 7.81 -5.12
CA HIS A 57 -7.87 9.22 -5.38
C HIS A 57 -6.44 9.51 -4.98
N LEU A 58 -5.57 9.68 -5.98
CA LEU A 58 -4.12 9.86 -5.79
C LEU A 58 -3.73 11.34 -5.88
N LYS A 59 -2.82 11.76 -5.01
CA LYS A 59 -2.19 13.09 -5.04
C LYS A 59 -0.97 13.03 -5.94
N ILE A 60 -1.07 13.57 -7.14
CA ILE A 60 0.01 13.58 -8.13
C ILE A 60 0.33 15.03 -8.49
N ALA A 61 1.54 15.49 -8.22
CA ALA A 61 2.01 16.84 -8.53
C ALA A 61 1.06 17.96 -8.04
N GLY A 62 0.43 17.78 -6.87
CA GLY A 62 -0.52 18.74 -6.29
C GLY A 62 -1.96 18.61 -6.77
N PHE A 63 -2.26 17.71 -7.68
CA PHE A 63 -3.60 17.43 -8.17
C PHE A 63 -4.13 16.11 -7.59
N ILE A 64 -5.46 16.02 -7.43
CA ILE A 64 -6.12 14.77 -7.09
C ILE A 64 -6.61 14.10 -8.38
N VAL A 65 -6.11 12.89 -8.63
CA VAL A 65 -6.44 12.10 -9.82
C VAL A 65 -7.08 10.80 -9.40
N ALA A 66 -8.32 10.55 -9.84
CA ALA A 66 -9.01 9.30 -9.59
C ALA A 66 -8.52 8.21 -10.55
N ARG A 67 -8.22 7.03 -10.02
CA ARG A 67 -7.82 5.83 -10.76
C ARG A 67 -8.58 4.62 -10.28
N LEU A 68 -8.91 3.73 -11.21
CA LEU A 68 -9.58 2.47 -10.92
C LEU A 68 -8.54 1.38 -10.68
N TYR A 69 -8.62 0.71 -9.53
CA TYR A 69 -7.73 -0.39 -9.15
C TYR A 69 -8.53 -1.64 -8.86
N ARG A 70 -7.92 -2.78 -9.14
CA ARG A 70 -8.36 -4.09 -8.67
C ARG A 70 -7.47 -4.49 -7.52
N TYR A 71 -8.06 -4.60 -6.31
CA TYR A 71 -7.38 -5.03 -5.09
C TYR A 71 -7.63 -6.50 -4.84
N HIS A 72 -6.55 -7.21 -4.54
CA HIS A 72 -6.54 -8.61 -4.12
C HIS A 72 -6.13 -8.71 -2.66
N TYR A 73 -6.96 -9.34 -1.85
CA TYR A 73 -6.75 -9.53 -0.42
C TYR A 73 -6.52 -11.01 -0.10
N HIS A 74 -5.43 -11.32 0.58
CA HIS A 74 -5.08 -12.65 1.09
C HIS A 74 -4.66 -12.53 2.56
N PRO A 75 -5.62 -12.29 3.49
CA PRO A 75 -5.32 -12.12 4.91
C PRO A 75 -4.69 -13.39 5.52
N PRO A 76 -3.76 -13.23 6.46
CA PRO A 76 -3.12 -11.99 6.88
C PRO A 76 -1.79 -11.73 6.16
N THR A 77 -1.49 -12.41 5.06
CA THR A 77 -0.13 -12.51 4.49
C THR A 77 0.14 -11.58 3.31
N HIS A 78 -0.91 -11.15 2.61
CA HIS A 78 -0.68 -10.37 1.38
C HIS A 78 -1.89 -9.53 0.98
N TYR A 79 -1.65 -8.33 0.45
CA TYR A 79 -2.62 -7.64 -0.38
C TYR A 79 -1.92 -6.84 -1.48
N SER A 80 -2.59 -6.65 -2.59
CA SER A 80 -2.01 -5.97 -3.75
C SER A 80 -3.07 -5.27 -4.58
N GLY A 81 -2.64 -4.31 -5.39
CA GLY A 81 -3.50 -3.60 -6.30
C GLY A 81 -2.87 -3.38 -7.66
N VAL A 82 -3.67 -3.48 -8.70
CA VAL A 82 -3.29 -3.20 -10.08
C VAL A 82 -4.28 -2.24 -10.69
N GLN A 83 -3.77 -1.16 -11.28
CA GLN A 83 -4.58 -0.17 -11.97
C GLN A 83 -5.24 -0.79 -13.22
N GLU A 84 -6.55 -0.56 -13.39
CA GLU A 84 -7.35 -1.11 -14.49
C GLU A 84 -7.56 -0.13 -15.64
N ASP A 85 -7.66 1.15 -15.36
CA ASP A 85 -7.99 2.21 -16.33
C ASP A 85 -6.79 2.78 -17.09
N GLY A 86 -5.58 2.26 -16.83
CA GLY A 86 -4.36 2.66 -17.54
C GLY A 86 -4.23 1.99 -18.91
N LYS A 87 -4.13 2.79 -19.98
CA LYS A 87 -3.96 2.27 -21.36
C LYS A 87 -2.50 1.96 -21.70
N LEU A 88 -1.60 2.90 -21.47
CA LEU A 88 -0.16 2.81 -21.79
C LEU A 88 0.69 2.50 -20.58
N LEU A 89 0.32 3.06 -19.44
CA LEU A 89 0.96 2.92 -18.15
C LEU A 89 -0.06 2.47 -17.12
N ARG A 90 0.33 1.52 -16.29
CA ARG A 90 -0.51 1.00 -15.19
C ARG A 90 0.33 0.96 -13.91
N GLY A 91 -0.17 1.59 -12.87
CA GLY A 91 0.40 1.46 -11.53
C GLY A 91 0.07 0.10 -10.93
N TYR A 92 0.95 -0.39 -10.07
CA TYR A 92 0.68 -1.56 -9.23
C TYR A 92 1.42 -1.42 -7.90
N PHE A 93 0.91 -2.09 -6.89
CA PHE A 93 1.56 -2.22 -5.60
C PHE A 93 1.31 -3.61 -5.00
N SER A 94 2.15 -4.00 -4.06
CA SER A 94 1.93 -5.19 -3.25
C SER A 94 2.54 -5.04 -1.87
N PHE A 95 1.81 -5.48 -0.85
CA PHE A 95 2.28 -5.68 0.50
C PHE A 95 2.37 -7.18 0.79
N SER A 96 3.44 -7.61 1.41
CA SER A 96 3.57 -8.94 2.00
C SER A 96 3.96 -8.83 3.47
N PHE A 97 3.39 -9.71 4.27
CA PHE A 97 3.54 -9.73 5.72
C PHE A 97 4.06 -11.11 6.14
N GLN A 98 5.10 -11.14 6.97
CA GLN A 98 5.70 -12.37 7.46
C GLN A 98 6.01 -12.23 8.95
N MET A 99 5.61 -13.21 9.76
CA MET A 99 5.98 -13.29 11.16
C MET A 99 7.41 -13.81 11.29
N ARG A 100 8.24 -13.09 12.05
CA ARG A 100 9.59 -13.52 12.41
C ARG A 100 9.93 -13.07 13.81
N ASP A 101 10.32 -14.01 14.68
CA ASP A 101 10.78 -13.74 16.05
C ASP A 101 9.81 -12.87 16.88
N GLY A 102 8.49 -13.09 16.71
CA GLY A 102 7.43 -12.34 17.41
C GLY A 102 7.12 -10.96 16.83
N ARG A 103 7.72 -10.59 15.71
CA ARG A 103 7.51 -9.32 14.99
C ARG A 103 7.03 -9.57 13.58
N THR A 104 6.38 -8.60 12.99
CA THR A 104 5.92 -8.68 11.60
C THR A 104 6.85 -7.91 10.67
N ILE A 105 7.42 -8.60 9.69
CA ILE A 105 8.14 -7.98 8.58
C ILE A 105 7.13 -7.61 7.52
N VAL A 106 7.02 -6.32 7.24
CA VAL A 106 6.21 -5.76 6.16
C VAL A 106 7.14 -5.42 5.00
N SER A 107 6.85 -5.98 3.83
CA SER A 107 7.56 -5.64 2.59
C SER A 107 6.56 -5.00 1.62
N HIS A 108 6.91 -3.82 1.11
CA HIS A 108 6.10 -3.07 0.17
C HIS A 108 6.84 -2.89 -1.15
N THR A 109 6.18 -3.21 -2.25
CA THR A 109 6.65 -3.00 -3.61
C THR A 109 5.64 -2.15 -4.36
N GLU A 110 6.11 -1.11 -4.98
CA GLU A 110 5.33 -0.30 -5.91
C GLU A 110 6.00 -0.22 -7.27
N GLY A 111 5.20 -0.01 -8.30
CA GLY A 111 5.77 0.13 -9.63
C GLY A 111 4.80 0.59 -10.69
N ILE A 112 5.39 0.79 -11.86
CA ILE A 112 4.68 1.11 -13.10
C ILE A 112 4.98 0.03 -14.13
N MET A 113 3.96 -0.42 -14.84
CA MET A 113 4.08 -1.39 -15.91
C MET A 113 3.58 -0.81 -17.24
N SER A 114 4.19 -1.26 -18.35
CA SER A 114 3.82 -0.89 -19.72
C SER A 114 4.06 -2.04 -20.68
N ALA A 115 3.26 -2.11 -21.74
CA ALA A 115 3.53 -2.96 -22.89
C ALA A 115 4.60 -2.38 -23.83
N ILE A 116 4.92 -1.09 -23.69
CA ILE A 116 5.92 -0.40 -24.50
C ILE A 116 7.29 -0.48 -23.81
N PRO A 117 8.34 -0.97 -24.49
CA PRO A 117 9.69 -0.99 -23.96
C PRO A 117 10.15 0.39 -23.49
N CYS A 118 10.92 0.45 -22.41
CA CYS A 118 11.50 1.66 -21.81
C CYS A 118 10.48 2.65 -21.23
N LEU A 119 9.21 2.64 -21.65
CA LEU A 119 8.20 3.61 -21.16
C LEU A 119 7.96 3.47 -19.66
N ALA A 120 7.86 2.23 -19.15
CA ALA A 120 7.73 1.98 -17.71
C ALA A 120 8.94 2.51 -16.92
N SER A 121 10.16 2.34 -17.45
CA SER A 121 11.38 2.81 -16.78
C SER A 121 11.46 4.34 -16.73
N VAL A 122 11.18 5.00 -17.85
CA VAL A 122 11.18 6.48 -17.92
C VAL A 122 10.10 7.08 -17.03
N ALA A 123 8.86 6.56 -17.13
CA ALA A 123 7.75 7.04 -16.33
C ALA A 123 7.97 6.77 -14.84
N GLY A 124 8.47 5.59 -14.48
CA GLY A 124 8.79 5.23 -13.11
C GLY A 124 9.90 6.09 -12.53
N PHE A 125 10.99 6.32 -13.28
CA PHE A 125 12.05 7.20 -12.84
C PHE A 125 11.54 8.62 -12.57
N ILE A 126 10.76 9.20 -13.48
CA ILE A 126 10.18 10.54 -13.29
C ILE A 126 9.25 10.57 -12.09
N TYR A 127 8.35 9.59 -11.97
CA TYR A 127 7.38 9.52 -10.87
C TYR A 127 8.08 9.41 -9.52
N TYR A 128 8.92 8.39 -9.32
CA TYR A 128 9.53 8.10 -8.02
C TYR A 128 10.68 9.03 -7.65
N ARG A 129 11.35 9.67 -8.60
CA ARG A 129 12.47 10.60 -8.32
C ARG A 129 12.07 12.06 -8.25
N ILE A 130 11.00 12.44 -8.94
CA ILE A 130 10.63 13.86 -9.13
C ILE A 130 9.27 14.17 -8.50
N LEU A 131 8.28 13.33 -8.69
CA LEU A 131 6.90 13.59 -8.30
C LEU A 131 6.50 12.98 -6.94
N SER A 132 7.05 11.83 -6.58
CA SER A 132 6.78 11.18 -5.29
C SER A 132 7.63 11.84 -4.19
N ARG A 133 6.96 12.46 -3.23
CA ARG A 133 7.60 13.06 -2.05
C ARG A 133 7.44 12.12 -0.86
N GLY A 134 8.57 11.71 -0.27
CA GLY A 134 8.60 10.89 0.93
C GLY A 134 8.98 9.43 0.68
N GLY A 135 8.56 8.84 -0.43
CA GLY A 135 8.91 7.47 -0.81
C GLY A 135 8.34 6.38 0.11
N LEU A 136 8.52 5.13 -0.33
CA LEU A 136 8.03 3.93 0.37
C LEU A 136 8.57 3.75 1.79
N ALA A 137 9.80 4.20 2.06
CA ALA A 137 10.39 4.09 3.40
C ALA A 137 9.61 4.93 4.42
N GLU A 138 9.24 6.17 4.07
CA GLU A 138 8.44 7.04 4.93
C GLU A 138 7.03 6.49 5.13
N GLU A 139 6.42 5.93 4.08
CA GLU A 139 5.12 5.28 4.15
C GLU A 139 5.13 4.11 5.14
N LEU A 140 6.12 3.22 5.03
CA LEU A 140 6.27 2.08 5.94
C LEU A 140 6.59 2.50 7.37
N ASP A 141 7.36 3.57 7.57
CA ASP A 141 7.64 4.11 8.89
C ASP A 141 6.38 4.67 9.55
N ARG A 142 5.54 5.38 8.79
CA ARG A 142 4.22 5.84 9.26
C ARG A 142 3.27 4.70 9.60
N LEU A 143 3.21 3.66 8.77
CA LEU A 143 2.43 2.46 9.05
C LEU A 143 2.89 1.81 10.36
N LYS A 144 4.20 1.66 10.54
CA LYS A 144 4.79 1.13 11.78
C LYS A 144 4.35 1.97 12.98
N HIS A 145 4.49 3.28 12.92
CA HIS A 145 4.08 4.18 14.00
C HIS A 145 2.59 4.05 14.34
N LEU A 146 1.71 3.99 13.34
CA LEU A 146 0.28 3.81 13.58
C LEU A 146 -0.01 2.51 14.34
N VAL A 147 0.56 1.39 13.89
CA VAL A 147 0.30 0.09 14.52
C VAL A 147 0.87 0.01 15.93
N GLU A 148 2.11 0.46 16.15
CA GLU A 148 2.79 0.36 17.45
C GLU A 148 2.18 1.31 18.49
N HIS A 149 1.67 2.49 18.11
CA HIS A 149 1.03 3.43 19.02
C HIS A 149 -0.41 3.05 19.39
N GLU A 150 -1.17 2.48 18.48
CA GLU A 150 -2.51 1.97 18.83
C GLU A 150 -2.43 0.81 19.84
N HIS A 151 -1.37 0.00 19.78
CA HIS A 151 -1.16 -1.10 20.72
C HIS A 151 -0.90 -0.61 22.15
N CYS A 152 -0.13 0.47 22.32
CA CYS A 152 0.12 1.06 23.64
C CYS A 152 -1.14 1.62 24.32
N SER A 153 -2.13 2.07 23.55
CA SER A 153 -3.37 2.62 24.12
C SER A 153 -4.34 1.56 24.64
N VAL A 154 -4.31 0.36 24.06
CA VAL A 154 -5.17 -0.78 24.46
C VAL A 154 -4.64 -1.44 25.75
N ASP A 155 -3.33 -1.60 25.88
CA ASP A 155 -2.71 -2.20 27.08
C ASP A 155 -2.82 -1.29 28.32
N ALA A 156 -2.78 0.03 28.14
CA ALA A 156 -2.91 1.01 29.23
C ALA A 156 -4.32 1.01 29.87
N THR A 157 -5.35 0.65 29.11
CA THR A 157 -6.74 0.55 29.64
C THR A 157 -7.04 -0.76 30.35
N CYS A 158 -6.24 -1.81 30.12
CA CYS A 158 -6.40 -3.11 30.78
C CYS A 158 -5.75 -3.14 32.19
N SER A 159 -4.76 -2.29 32.47
CA SER A 159 -4.02 -2.26 33.75
C SER A 159 -4.69 -1.47 34.88
N THR A 160 -5.80 -0.78 34.62
CA THR A 160 -6.51 0.05 35.62
C THR A 160 -7.78 -0.59 36.19
N ARG A 161 -8.02 -1.89 35.97
CA ARG A 161 -9.12 -2.66 36.59
C ARG A 161 -8.58 -3.85 37.39
N THR A 162 -7.93 -3.55 38.48
CA THR A 162 -7.73 -4.47 39.62
C THR A 162 -7.97 -3.74 40.91
#